data_0ab61c606f6124486020f08bde91a458
#
_entry.id   0ab61c606f6124486020f08bde91a458
#
_cell.length_a   1.000
_cell.length_b   1.000
_cell.length_c   1.000
_cell.angle_alpha   90.00
_cell.angle_beta   90.00
_cell.angle_gamma   90.00
#
_symmetry.space_group_name_H-M   'P 1'
#
loop_
_entity.id
_entity.type
_entity.pdbx_description
1 polymer ?
#
loop_
_entity_poly.entity_id
_entity_poly.type
_entity_poly.pdbx_seq_one_letter_code
_entity_poly.pdbx_strand_id
1 'polypeptide(L)'
;MCRLFLLFAILGLSACQKPPKPLPDPRTSKELVVVTHNGPNTYYVDGNNQFAGLEYDLATLFARELGEDYTVKFVIADNITQVIPTLLKGKAHIAAADLSITHLRQHLVQFAVPYQGVQQHVVFNTEINKAPKKIEDLIGKQIAVPAGTSYAERLAELAQSQPELKWQALQSASADELMEQVAEGLLDYTISDSHLVAMLRNFYPNLGIGLALGNEEKIAWAFPKTGDRWLYDQANLFFARIQKDGTLRNLIDRYYGHSKRLDTVDVTTFLKRTRTLLPLYIDLFKQAQELTGLDWRLLAAISYRESHWDKLNTSPTNVRGLMMLTESTADLLGVTDRLDPRQSILGGARYIVMLKDTIPKRVPEPDRTWMALAAYNIGYAHLEDARVLAQRMKLNPDSWADVKKVLPLLNKVEYYSTLKYGFARGGAPVVFVESIRTYHRILEKYEPPHSPVLPSFNLAKAFTQANLVQ
;
A
#
# COMPACT_ATOMS: atom_id res chain seq x y z
N MET A 1 -64.53 -34.30 41.78
CA MET A 1 -63.23 -34.30 41.14
C MET A 1 -63.11 -33.02 40.32
N CYS A 2 -62.52 -31.96 40.93
CA CYS A 2 -62.37 -30.65 40.35
C CYS A 2 -60.97 -30.54 39.76
N ARG A 3 -60.80 -30.33 38.42
CA ARG A 3 -59.52 -30.07 37.78
C ARG A 3 -59.37 -28.58 37.59
N LEU A 4 -58.49 -27.98 38.36
CA LEU A 4 -58.07 -26.59 38.31
C LEU A 4 -57.09 -26.42 37.12
N PHE A 5 -57.44 -25.63 36.10
CA PHE A 5 -56.54 -25.19 35.02
C PHE A 5 -55.82 -23.93 35.44
N LEU A 6 -54.52 -24.02 35.69
CA LEU A 6 -53.64 -22.87 35.88
C LEU A 6 -53.21 -22.32 34.50
N LEU A 7 -53.74 -21.14 34.10
CA LEU A 7 -53.20 -20.38 32.96
C LEU A 7 -51.93 -19.63 33.40
N PHE A 8 -50.79 -20.01 32.89
CA PHE A 8 -49.53 -19.25 32.98
C PHE A 8 -49.57 -18.15 31.89
N ALA A 9 -49.77 -16.90 32.29
CA ALA A 9 -49.59 -15.74 31.43
C ALA A 9 -48.08 -15.43 31.31
N ILE A 10 -47.46 -15.79 30.18
CA ILE A 10 -46.11 -15.39 29.85
C ILE A 10 -46.19 -13.92 29.40
N LEU A 11 -45.89 -12.98 30.30
CA LEU A 11 -45.58 -11.61 29.95
C LEU A 11 -44.24 -11.57 29.19
N GLY A 12 -44.33 -11.43 27.86
CA GLY A 12 -43.19 -11.15 27.01
C GLY A 12 -42.63 -9.77 27.36
N LEU A 13 -41.51 -9.73 28.08
CA LEU A 13 -40.68 -8.53 28.22
C LEU A 13 -40.06 -8.23 26.86
N SER A 14 -40.77 -7.48 26.02
CA SER A 14 -40.19 -6.77 24.89
C SER A 14 -39.21 -5.72 25.47
N ALA A 15 -37.96 -6.08 25.59
CA ALA A 15 -36.91 -5.13 25.88
C ALA A 15 -36.86 -4.13 24.71
N CYS A 16 -37.49 -2.97 24.89
CA CYS A 16 -37.28 -1.82 24.02
C CYS A 16 -35.81 -1.45 24.09
N GLN A 17 -35.01 -1.95 23.14
CA GLN A 17 -33.67 -1.44 22.92
C GLN A 17 -33.85 0.04 22.54
N LYS A 18 -33.40 0.94 23.43
CA LYS A 18 -33.30 2.35 23.09
C LYS A 18 -32.55 2.48 21.76
N PRO A 19 -33.08 3.29 20.81
CA PRO A 19 -32.32 3.52 19.56
C PRO A 19 -30.91 3.99 19.91
N PRO A 20 -29.90 3.53 19.18
CA PRO A 20 -28.51 3.92 19.44
C PRO A 20 -28.45 5.45 19.42
N LYS A 21 -27.76 6.01 20.42
CA LYS A 21 -27.56 7.45 20.54
C LYS A 21 -26.86 7.95 19.26
N PRO A 22 -27.41 8.96 18.57
CA PRO A 22 -26.76 9.47 17.35
C PRO A 22 -25.34 9.94 17.68
N LEU A 23 -24.45 9.79 16.71
CA LEU A 23 -23.07 10.29 16.85
C LEU A 23 -23.09 11.80 17.11
N PRO A 24 -22.21 12.30 18.00
CA PRO A 24 -22.05 13.73 18.20
C PRO A 24 -21.61 14.42 16.89
N ASP A 25 -22.05 15.66 16.69
CA ASP A 25 -21.59 16.46 15.56
C ASP A 25 -20.06 16.62 15.61
N PRO A 26 -19.32 16.32 14.52
CA PRO A 26 -17.87 16.42 14.49
C PRO A 26 -17.33 17.82 14.79
N ARG A 27 -18.11 18.89 14.51
CA ARG A 27 -17.74 20.27 14.84
C ARG A 27 -17.63 20.50 16.34
N THR A 28 -18.43 19.76 17.12
CA THR A 28 -18.45 19.88 18.58
C THR A 28 -17.53 18.87 19.26
N SER A 29 -17.57 17.61 18.79
CA SER A 29 -16.80 16.52 19.40
C SER A 29 -15.33 16.50 18.99
N LYS A 30 -15.00 17.13 17.87
CA LYS A 30 -13.67 17.04 17.22
C LYS A 30 -13.26 15.59 16.89
N GLU A 31 -14.22 14.67 16.86
CA GLU A 31 -14.03 13.27 16.48
C GLU A 31 -14.72 12.98 15.15
N LEU A 32 -13.94 12.60 14.14
CA LEU A 32 -14.44 12.12 12.85
C LEU A 32 -14.57 10.61 12.89
N VAL A 33 -15.77 10.07 12.87
CA VAL A 33 -15.99 8.61 12.84
C VAL A 33 -16.14 8.15 11.39
N VAL A 34 -15.23 7.27 10.96
CA VAL A 34 -15.15 6.76 9.59
C VAL A 34 -15.38 5.25 9.59
N VAL A 35 -16.35 4.75 8.85
CA VAL A 35 -16.52 3.31 8.62
C VAL A 35 -15.72 2.88 7.40
N THR A 36 -14.93 1.82 7.58
CA THR A 36 -14.13 1.16 6.54
C THR A 36 -14.15 -0.35 6.76
N HIS A 37 -13.42 -1.12 5.96
CA HIS A 37 -13.15 -2.54 6.20
C HIS A 37 -11.65 -2.83 6.06
N ASN A 38 -11.20 -3.96 6.58
CA ASN A 38 -9.83 -4.41 6.37
C ASN A 38 -9.60 -4.74 4.90
N GLY A 39 -8.50 -4.24 4.36
CA GLY A 39 -8.09 -4.49 2.99
C GLY A 39 -6.83 -3.71 2.62
N PRO A 40 -6.09 -4.19 1.63
CA PRO A 40 -4.78 -3.62 1.28
C PRO A 40 -4.86 -2.17 0.76
N ASN A 41 -6.05 -1.72 0.37
CA ASN A 41 -6.33 -0.37 -0.12
C ASN A 41 -7.03 0.52 0.90
N THR A 42 -7.70 -0.06 1.88
CA THR A 42 -8.59 0.65 2.79
C THR A 42 -7.94 0.93 4.13
N TYR A 43 -7.77 -0.12 4.94
CA TYR A 43 -7.24 -0.03 6.30
C TYR A 43 -6.57 -1.36 6.66
N TYR A 44 -5.32 -1.34 7.06
CA TYR A 44 -4.57 -2.51 7.51
C TYR A 44 -3.46 -2.10 8.47
N VAL A 45 -2.88 -3.09 9.15
CA VAL A 45 -1.64 -2.91 9.92
C VAL A 45 -0.49 -3.35 9.04
N ASP A 46 0.47 -2.46 8.83
CA ASP A 46 1.65 -2.75 8.01
C ASP A 46 2.67 -3.62 8.75
N GLY A 47 3.73 -4.00 8.05
CA GLY A 47 4.82 -4.81 8.60
C GLY A 47 5.60 -4.16 9.75
N ASN A 48 5.34 -2.90 10.09
CA ASN A 48 5.94 -2.15 11.20
C ASN A 48 4.93 -1.91 12.36
N ASN A 49 3.80 -2.62 12.36
CA ASN A 49 2.68 -2.42 13.28
C ASN A 49 2.08 -1.00 13.26
N GLN A 50 2.17 -0.32 12.10
CA GLN A 50 1.55 0.98 11.88
C GLN A 50 0.26 0.80 11.07
N PHE A 51 -0.75 1.63 11.37
CA PHE A 51 -1.94 1.68 10.54
C PHE A 51 -1.63 2.31 9.18
N ALA A 52 -2.13 1.71 8.12
CA ALA A 52 -1.89 2.11 6.75
C ALA A 52 -3.13 1.83 5.86
N GLY A 53 -3.09 2.31 4.64
CA GLY A 53 -4.15 2.19 3.64
C GLY A 53 -4.46 3.55 3.01
N LEU A 54 -4.83 3.57 1.73
CA LEU A 54 -5.14 4.83 1.06
C LEU A 54 -6.30 5.55 1.75
N GLU A 55 -7.35 4.83 2.14
CA GLU A 55 -8.49 5.40 2.84
C GLU A 55 -8.13 5.88 4.25
N TYR A 56 -7.26 5.15 4.95
CA TYR A 56 -6.73 5.58 6.24
C TYR A 56 -5.97 6.91 6.13
N ASP A 57 -5.06 7.02 5.17
CA ASP A 57 -4.28 8.23 4.95
C ASP A 57 -5.16 9.42 4.51
N LEU A 58 -6.11 9.19 3.59
CA LEU A 58 -7.06 10.21 3.14
C LEU A 58 -7.93 10.73 4.29
N ALA A 59 -8.48 9.83 5.13
CA ALA A 59 -9.32 10.22 6.26
C ALA A 59 -8.52 10.98 7.33
N THR A 60 -7.29 10.55 7.59
CA THR A 60 -6.38 11.22 8.53
C THR A 60 -5.98 12.62 8.02
N LEU A 61 -5.69 12.73 6.73
CA LEU A 61 -5.36 14.02 6.10
C LEU A 61 -6.57 14.96 6.12
N PHE A 62 -7.77 14.46 5.83
CA PHE A 62 -9.00 15.23 5.89
C PHE A 62 -9.29 15.76 7.29
N ALA A 63 -9.15 14.93 8.32
CA ALA A 63 -9.35 15.37 9.71
C ALA A 63 -8.40 16.51 10.08
N ARG A 64 -7.12 16.43 9.71
CA ARG A 64 -6.14 17.51 9.92
C ARG A 64 -6.53 18.81 9.20
N GLU A 65 -7.16 18.72 8.05
CA GLU A 65 -7.63 19.90 7.32
C GLU A 65 -8.87 20.54 7.97
N LEU A 66 -9.72 19.75 8.63
CA LEU A 66 -10.83 20.28 9.43
C LEU A 66 -10.33 21.05 10.69
N GLY A 67 -9.15 20.74 11.19
CA GLY A 67 -8.46 21.37 12.30
C GLY A 67 -7.46 20.45 12.98
N GLU A 68 -6.42 21.02 13.60
CA GLU A 68 -5.39 20.25 14.30
C GLU A 68 -5.91 19.49 15.53
N ASP A 69 -7.06 19.92 16.07
CA ASP A 69 -7.76 19.31 17.20
C ASP A 69 -8.68 18.15 16.81
N TYR A 70 -8.82 17.85 15.48
CA TYR A 70 -9.63 16.72 15.04
C TYR A 70 -8.88 15.41 15.13
N THR A 71 -9.59 14.37 15.62
CA THR A 71 -9.13 12.98 15.65
C THR A 71 -9.99 12.10 14.77
N VAL A 72 -9.43 11.03 14.22
CA VAL A 72 -10.18 10.04 13.43
C VAL A 72 -10.36 8.76 14.24
N LYS A 73 -11.61 8.31 14.31
CA LYS A 73 -11.98 7.01 14.84
C LYS A 73 -12.47 6.11 13.72
N PHE A 74 -11.78 5.01 13.50
CA PHE A 74 -12.19 4.02 12.51
C PHE A 74 -13.13 2.98 13.13
N VAL A 75 -14.24 2.73 12.45
CA VAL A 75 -15.17 1.62 12.69
C VAL A 75 -14.90 0.60 11.61
N ILE A 76 -14.28 -0.51 11.98
CA ILE A 76 -13.92 -1.56 11.04
C ILE A 76 -15.10 -2.50 10.87
N ALA A 77 -15.69 -2.51 9.68
CA ALA A 77 -16.73 -3.46 9.31
C ALA A 77 -16.10 -4.83 8.99
N ASP A 78 -16.80 -5.92 9.35
CA ASP A 78 -16.30 -7.28 9.10
C ASP A 78 -16.09 -7.57 7.61
N ASN A 79 -16.91 -6.92 6.77
CA ASN A 79 -16.80 -6.99 5.31
C ASN A 79 -17.46 -5.76 4.66
N ILE A 80 -17.30 -5.62 3.35
CA ILE A 80 -17.83 -4.48 2.59
C ILE A 80 -19.38 -4.37 2.65
N THR A 81 -20.11 -5.48 2.84
CA THR A 81 -21.58 -5.48 2.92
C THR A 81 -22.10 -4.71 4.13
N GLN A 82 -21.28 -4.60 5.19
CA GLN A 82 -21.66 -3.91 6.44
C GLN A 82 -21.32 -2.41 6.43
N VAL A 83 -20.55 -1.93 5.45
CA VAL A 83 -20.07 -0.53 5.40
C VAL A 83 -21.25 0.44 5.25
N ILE A 84 -22.03 0.34 4.18
CA ILE A 84 -23.19 1.21 3.94
C ILE A 84 -24.26 1.05 5.05
N PRO A 85 -24.66 -0.15 5.47
CA PRO A 85 -25.56 -0.31 6.61
C PRO A 85 -25.06 0.33 7.91
N THR A 86 -23.76 0.30 8.18
CA THR A 86 -23.17 0.94 9.37
C THR A 86 -23.27 2.46 9.30
N LEU A 87 -23.02 3.04 8.11
CA LEU A 87 -23.24 4.47 7.85
C LEU A 87 -24.71 4.87 8.04
N LEU A 88 -25.64 4.13 7.43
CA LEU A 88 -27.08 4.42 7.48
C LEU A 88 -27.69 4.25 8.88
N LYS A 89 -27.09 3.41 9.73
CA LYS A 89 -27.47 3.28 11.15
C LYS A 89 -26.92 4.41 12.02
N GLY A 90 -26.25 5.41 11.43
CA GLY A 90 -25.67 6.54 12.17
C GLY A 90 -24.50 6.14 13.09
N LYS A 91 -23.79 5.06 12.78
CA LYS A 91 -22.59 4.61 13.53
C LYS A 91 -21.28 5.17 12.99
N ALA A 92 -21.34 5.88 11.87
CA ALA A 92 -20.20 6.59 11.26
C ALA A 92 -20.71 7.86 10.57
N HIS A 93 -19.84 8.86 10.45
CA HIS A 93 -20.11 10.09 9.72
C HIS A 93 -19.84 9.92 8.22
N ILE A 94 -18.83 9.13 7.88
CA ILE A 94 -18.34 8.90 6.51
C ILE A 94 -18.12 7.40 6.31
N ALA A 95 -18.40 6.90 5.11
CA ALA A 95 -17.91 5.61 4.64
C ALA A 95 -16.76 5.83 3.65
N ALA A 96 -15.56 5.38 4.03
CA ALA A 96 -14.33 5.43 3.27
C ALA A 96 -13.78 4.00 3.15
N ALA A 97 -14.16 3.29 2.09
CA ALA A 97 -13.99 1.85 1.98
C ALA A 97 -13.84 1.37 0.53
N ASP A 98 -13.15 2.15 -0.32
CA ASP A 98 -12.95 1.83 -1.75
C ASP A 98 -14.28 1.57 -2.48
N LEU A 99 -15.27 2.44 -2.23
CA LEU A 99 -16.64 2.26 -2.71
C LEU A 99 -16.82 2.77 -4.14
N SER A 100 -17.06 1.86 -5.09
CA SER A 100 -17.53 2.23 -6.43
C SER A 100 -18.89 2.91 -6.37
N ILE A 101 -19.05 3.96 -7.17
CA ILE A 101 -20.34 4.63 -7.39
C ILE A 101 -21.17 3.77 -8.33
N THR A 102 -22.13 3.03 -7.79
CA THR A 102 -23.12 2.29 -8.58
C THR A 102 -24.49 2.91 -8.48
N HIS A 103 -25.35 2.61 -9.46
CA HIS A 103 -26.73 3.10 -9.47
C HIS A 103 -27.50 2.68 -8.21
N LEU A 104 -27.32 1.43 -7.76
CA LEU A 104 -27.96 0.92 -6.54
C LEU A 104 -27.52 1.70 -5.30
N ARG A 105 -26.23 1.94 -5.15
CA ARG A 105 -25.67 2.66 -3.98
C ARG A 105 -26.05 4.13 -3.98
N GLN A 106 -26.16 4.77 -5.16
CA GLN A 106 -26.61 6.16 -5.28
C GLN A 106 -28.06 6.37 -4.78
N HIS A 107 -28.89 5.33 -4.77
CA HIS A 107 -30.21 5.41 -4.15
C HIS A 107 -30.14 5.44 -2.62
N LEU A 108 -29.13 4.86 -2.02
CA LEU A 108 -28.97 4.69 -0.57
C LEU A 108 -28.18 5.83 0.09
N VAL A 109 -27.10 6.26 -0.54
CA VAL A 109 -26.13 7.20 0.00
C VAL A 109 -25.82 8.33 -0.99
N GLN A 110 -25.20 9.39 -0.49
CA GLN A 110 -24.65 10.48 -1.31
C GLN A 110 -23.14 10.29 -1.41
N PHE A 111 -22.61 10.30 -2.64
CA PHE A 111 -21.18 10.21 -2.89
C PHE A 111 -20.54 11.59 -3.04
N ALA A 112 -19.36 11.79 -2.45
CA ALA A 112 -18.52 12.95 -2.70
C ALA A 112 -17.91 12.94 -4.12
N VAL A 113 -17.14 13.97 -4.43
CA VAL A 113 -16.33 14.01 -5.66
C VAL A 113 -15.46 12.76 -5.75
N PRO A 114 -15.48 12.02 -6.87
CA PRO A 114 -14.65 10.83 -7.06
C PRO A 114 -13.17 11.18 -7.00
N TYR A 115 -12.40 10.35 -6.31
CA TYR A 115 -10.96 10.52 -6.20
C TYR A 115 -10.14 9.57 -7.08
N GLN A 116 -10.75 8.48 -7.58
CA GLN A 116 -10.09 7.49 -8.42
C GLN A 116 -11.06 6.89 -9.43
N GLY A 117 -10.52 6.50 -10.60
CA GLY A 117 -11.21 5.66 -11.58
C GLY A 117 -10.59 4.28 -11.60
N VAL A 118 -11.41 3.23 -11.70
CA VAL A 118 -10.99 1.83 -11.72
C VAL A 118 -11.69 1.06 -12.82
N GLN A 119 -10.99 0.05 -13.36
CA GLN A 119 -11.57 -0.87 -14.34
C GLN A 119 -11.66 -2.26 -13.73
N GLN A 120 -12.83 -2.84 -13.73
CA GLN A 120 -13.05 -4.23 -13.31
C GLN A 120 -12.56 -5.20 -14.37
N HIS A 121 -11.85 -6.25 -13.93
CA HIS A 121 -11.33 -7.29 -14.80
C HIS A 121 -11.64 -8.68 -14.25
N VAL A 122 -11.83 -9.63 -15.14
CA VAL A 122 -11.76 -11.05 -14.81
C VAL A 122 -10.31 -11.40 -14.53
N VAL A 123 -10.05 -11.99 -13.38
CA VAL A 123 -8.74 -12.44 -12.90
C VAL A 123 -8.67 -13.95 -13.02
N PHE A 124 -7.56 -14.48 -13.53
CA PHE A 124 -7.37 -15.90 -13.77
C PHE A 124 -5.93 -16.35 -13.49
N ASN A 125 -5.71 -17.65 -13.35
CA ASN A 125 -4.38 -18.24 -13.26
C ASN A 125 -3.85 -18.54 -14.67
N THR A 126 -2.74 -17.90 -15.06
CA THR A 126 -2.13 -18.02 -16.40
C THR A 126 -1.52 -19.39 -16.70
N GLU A 127 -1.25 -20.19 -15.68
CA GLU A 127 -0.68 -21.54 -15.80
C GLU A 127 -1.78 -22.60 -16.01
N ILE A 128 -3.02 -22.31 -15.57
CA ILE A 128 -4.14 -23.26 -15.58
C ILE A 128 -5.19 -22.88 -16.64
N ASN A 129 -5.55 -21.61 -16.72
CA ASN A 129 -6.64 -21.12 -17.55
C ASN A 129 -6.14 -20.19 -18.66
N LYS A 130 -6.88 -20.16 -19.79
CA LYS A 130 -6.68 -19.16 -20.85
C LYS A 130 -7.35 -17.85 -20.46
N ALA A 131 -6.79 -16.72 -20.93
CA ALA A 131 -7.41 -15.40 -20.75
C ALA A 131 -8.81 -15.36 -21.36
N PRO A 132 -9.88 -15.13 -20.59
CA PRO A 132 -11.22 -14.95 -21.13
C PRO A 132 -11.28 -13.64 -21.94
N LYS A 133 -11.90 -13.69 -23.13
CA LYS A 133 -12.00 -12.54 -24.04
C LYS A 133 -13.42 -12.02 -24.17
N LYS A 134 -14.42 -12.83 -23.82
CA LYS A 134 -15.84 -12.54 -23.86
C LYS A 134 -16.57 -13.24 -22.73
N ILE A 135 -17.81 -12.83 -22.47
CA ILE A 135 -18.58 -13.35 -21.31
C ILE A 135 -18.86 -14.86 -21.43
N GLU A 136 -19.05 -15.35 -22.66
CA GLU A 136 -19.31 -16.77 -22.92
C GLU A 136 -18.13 -17.67 -22.49
N ASP A 137 -16.90 -17.13 -22.45
CA ASP A 137 -15.72 -17.87 -21.98
C ASP A 137 -15.78 -18.18 -20.47
N LEU A 138 -16.68 -17.52 -19.74
CA LEU A 138 -16.90 -17.71 -18.30
C LEU A 138 -17.95 -18.78 -17.99
N ILE A 139 -18.76 -19.21 -19.00
CA ILE A 139 -19.83 -20.19 -18.79
C ILE A 139 -19.23 -21.55 -18.43
N GLY A 140 -19.81 -22.18 -17.41
CA GLY A 140 -19.36 -23.49 -16.90
C GLY A 140 -18.09 -23.45 -16.04
N LYS A 141 -17.60 -22.25 -15.68
CA LYS A 141 -16.43 -22.04 -14.86
C LYS A 141 -16.81 -21.76 -13.41
N GLN A 142 -15.90 -22.08 -12.48
CA GLN A 142 -16.05 -21.73 -11.07
C GLN A 142 -15.66 -20.25 -10.87
N ILE A 143 -16.66 -19.41 -10.59
CA ILE A 143 -16.50 -17.97 -10.43
C ILE A 143 -16.99 -17.59 -9.03
N ALA A 144 -16.20 -16.89 -8.28
CA ALA A 144 -16.61 -16.30 -7.01
C ALA A 144 -16.16 -14.84 -6.90
N VAL A 145 -17.00 -14.03 -6.24
CA VAL A 145 -16.70 -12.63 -5.91
C VAL A 145 -17.14 -12.34 -4.48
N PRO A 146 -16.58 -11.34 -3.80
CA PRO A 146 -17.09 -10.94 -2.49
C PRO A 146 -18.52 -10.41 -2.62
N ALA A 147 -19.39 -10.81 -1.71
CA ALA A 147 -20.76 -10.33 -1.67
C ALA A 147 -20.82 -8.82 -1.39
N GLY A 148 -21.84 -8.13 -1.91
CA GLY A 148 -22.07 -6.71 -1.72
C GLY A 148 -21.06 -5.77 -2.40
N THR A 149 -20.21 -6.33 -3.26
CA THR A 149 -19.30 -5.54 -4.11
C THR A 149 -19.98 -5.11 -5.41
N SER A 150 -19.43 -4.09 -6.06
CA SER A 150 -19.82 -3.72 -7.44
C SER A 150 -19.55 -4.86 -8.44
N TYR A 151 -18.63 -5.78 -8.13
CA TYR A 151 -18.38 -7.00 -8.92
C TYR A 151 -19.62 -7.92 -8.94
N ALA A 152 -20.21 -8.13 -7.75
CA ALA A 152 -21.43 -8.93 -7.62
C ALA A 152 -22.63 -8.26 -8.34
N GLU A 153 -22.76 -6.93 -8.21
CA GLU A 153 -23.76 -6.14 -8.92
C GLU A 153 -23.58 -6.27 -10.43
N ARG A 154 -22.35 -6.16 -10.95
CA ARG A 154 -22.03 -6.30 -12.37
C ARG A 154 -22.34 -7.70 -12.93
N LEU A 155 -21.98 -8.76 -12.21
CA LEU A 155 -22.29 -10.12 -12.62
C LEU A 155 -23.79 -10.38 -12.62
N ALA A 156 -24.53 -9.81 -11.66
CA ALA A 156 -26.00 -9.91 -11.64
C ALA A 156 -26.65 -9.22 -12.86
N GLU A 157 -26.14 -8.06 -13.28
CA GLU A 157 -26.57 -7.38 -14.51
C GLU A 157 -26.29 -8.24 -15.75
N LEU A 158 -25.06 -8.79 -15.86
CA LEU A 158 -24.68 -9.65 -17.00
C LEU A 158 -25.49 -10.93 -17.06
N ALA A 159 -25.83 -11.54 -15.92
CA ALA A 159 -26.65 -12.75 -15.86
C ALA A 159 -28.10 -12.54 -16.34
N GLN A 160 -28.59 -11.29 -16.38
CA GLN A 160 -29.90 -11.00 -16.98
C GLN A 160 -29.91 -11.25 -18.50
N SER A 161 -28.80 -10.94 -19.17
CA SER A 161 -28.64 -11.16 -20.62
C SER A 161 -28.01 -12.52 -20.96
N GLN A 162 -27.29 -13.12 -19.99
CA GLN A 162 -26.59 -14.40 -20.11
C GLN A 162 -26.97 -15.34 -18.94
N PRO A 163 -28.18 -15.95 -18.95
CA PRO A 163 -28.67 -16.75 -17.81
C PRO A 163 -27.82 -18.00 -17.49
N GLU A 164 -26.99 -18.44 -18.44
CA GLU A 164 -26.04 -19.55 -18.25
C GLU A 164 -24.81 -19.16 -17.43
N LEU A 165 -24.52 -17.87 -17.27
CA LEU A 165 -23.46 -17.38 -16.41
C LEU A 165 -23.80 -17.66 -14.93
N LYS A 166 -23.05 -18.56 -14.29
CA LYS A 166 -23.21 -18.91 -12.89
C LYS A 166 -21.99 -18.43 -12.09
N TRP A 167 -22.24 -17.91 -10.92
CA TRP A 167 -21.21 -17.38 -10.03
C TRP A 167 -21.68 -17.41 -8.56
N GLN A 168 -20.76 -17.26 -7.62
CA GLN A 168 -21.04 -17.25 -6.19
C GLN A 168 -20.65 -15.90 -5.58
N ALA A 169 -21.51 -15.36 -4.71
CA ALA A 169 -21.22 -14.21 -3.87
C ALA A 169 -20.89 -14.70 -2.45
N LEU A 170 -19.64 -14.57 -2.04
CA LEU A 170 -19.15 -15.09 -0.75
C LEU A 170 -19.15 -13.97 0.29
N GLN A 171 -19.84 -14.19 1.42
CA GLN A 171 -20.02 -13.19 2.48
C GLN A 171 -18.74 -12.94 3.30
N SER A 172 -17.92 -13.96 3.47
CA SER A 172 -16.73 -13.95 4.32
C SER A 172 -15.42 -13.88 3.56
N ALA A 173 -15.43 -13.72 2.24
CA ALA A 173 -14.24 -13.62 1.42
C ALA A 173 -13.99 -12.18 0.95
N SER A 174 -12.75 -11.73 1.00
CA SER A 174 -12.28 -10.48 0.42
C SER A 174 -11.81 -10.69 -1.04
N ALA A 175 -11.60 -9.59 -1.78
CA ALA A 175 -11.15 -9.69 -3.18
C ALA A 175 -9.72 -10.26 -3.29
N ASP A 176 -8.85 -9.93 -2.33
CA ASP A 176 -7.49 -10.45 -2.27
C ASP A 176 -7.44 -11.94 -1.93
N GLU A 177 -8.26 -12.43 -0.98
CA GLU A 177 -8.38 -13.86 -0.69
C GLU A 177 -8.89 -14.67 -1.89
N LEU A 178 -9.86 -14.13 -2.67
CA LEU A 178 -10.34 -14.81 -3.87
C LEU A 178 -9.30 -14.80 -4.99
N MET A 179 -8.52 -13.73 -5.14
CA MET A 179 -7.40 -13.73 -6.08
C MET A 179 -6.29 -14.72 -5.67
N GLU A 180 -6.04 -14.90 -4.36
CA GLU A 180 -5.16 -15.95 -3.85
C GLU A 180 -5.66 -17.34 -4.22
N GLN A 181 -6.95 -17.64 -4.01
CA GLN A 181 -7.56 -18.91 -4.42
C GLN A 181 -7.44 -19.17 -5.94
N VAL A 182 -7.58 -18.11 -6.76
CA VAL A 182 -7.33 -18.21 -8.20
C VAL A 182 -5.87 -18.53 -8.49
N ALA A 183 -4.93 -17.88 -7.80
CA ALA A 183 -3.49 -18.15 -7.97
C ALA A 183 -3.11 -19.58 -7.57
N GLU A 184 -3.77 -20.14 -6.56
CA GLU A 184 -3.58 -21.51 -6.09
C GLU A 184 -4.34 -22.56 -6.93
N GLY A 185 -5.19 -22.11 -7.87
CA GLY A 185 -5.97 -23.01 -8.73
C GLY A 185 -7.20 -23.63 -8.05
N LEU A 186 -7.62 -23.09 -6.91
CA LEU A 186 -8.83 -23.50 -6.19
C LEU A 186 -10.10 -22.87 -6.77
N LEU A 187 -9.96 -21.83 -7.57
CA LEU A 187 -11.02 -21.09 -8.24
C LEU A 187 -10.58 -20.78 -9.68
N ASP A 188 -11.47 -20.91 -10.66
CA ASP A 188 -11.13 -20.61 -12.06
C ASP A 188 -10.96 -19.10 -12.29
N TYR A 189 -11.95 -18.30 -11.84
CA TYR A 189 -11.99 -16.87 -12.03
C TYR A 189 -12.54 -16.12 -10.82
N THR A 190 -12.02 -14.92 -10.61
CA THR A 190 -12.65 -13.90 -9.77
C THR A 190 -12.71 -12.58 -10.54
N ILE A 191 -13.34 -11.55 -9.97
CA ILE A 191 -13.36 -10.21 -10.53
C ILE A 191 -12.74 -9.26 -9.52
N SER A 192 -11.88 -8.39 -10.00
CA SER A 192 -11.25 -7.38 -9.16
C SER A 192 -10.87 -6.13 -9.98
N ASP A 193 -10.65 -5.04 -9.27
CA ASP A 193 -10.23 -3.78 -9.85
C ASP A 193 -8.76 -3.82 -10.30
N SER A 194 -8.48 -3.14 -11.41
CA SER A 194 -7.17 -3.14 -12.06
C SER A 194 -5.99 -2.80 -11.14
N HIS A 195 -6.19 -1.90 -10.18
CA HIS A 195 -5.15 -1.48 -9.23
C HIS A 195 -4.87 -2.57 -8.18
N LEU A 196 -5.89 -3.27 -7.70
CA LEU A 196 -5.75 -4.39 -6.74
C LEU A 196 -5.05 -5.57 -7.40
N VAL A 197 -5.45 -5.93 -8.64
CA VAL A 197 -4.78 -7.00 -9.40
C VAL A 197 -3.31 -6.68 -9.62
N ALA A 198 -2.99 -5.43 -10.03
CA ALA A 198 -1.61 -5.00 -10.22
C ALA A 198 -0.77 -5.12 -8.94
N MET A 199 -1.36 -4.86 -7.78
CA MET A 199 -0.69 -5.01 -6.49
C MET A 199 -0.49 -6.49 -6.12
N LEU A 200 -1.51 -7.35 -6.28
CA LEU A 200 -1.42 -8.75 -5.92
C LEU A 200 -0.50 -9.57 -6.85
N ARG A 201 -0.32 -9.16 -8.10
CA ARG A 201 0.64 -9.79 -9.02
C ARG A 201 2.09 -9.73 -8.52
N ASN A 202 2.40 -8.82 -7.62
CA ASN A 202 3.71 -8.80 -6.94
C ASN A 202 3.89 -9.98 -5.98
N PHE A 203 2.81 -10.60 -5.52
CA PHE A 203 2.83 -11.75 -4.61
C PHE A 203 2.49 -13.06 -5.34
N TYR A 204 1.61 -12.97 -6.32
CA TYR A 204 1.08 -14.09 -7.12
C TYR A 204 1.31 -13.80 -8.60
N PRO A 205 2.53 -14.03 -9.12
CA PRO A 205 2.90 -13.64 -10.49
C PRO A 205 2.13 -14.41 -11.58
N ASN A 206 1.53 -15.55 -11.24
CA ASN A 206 0.67 -16.34 -12.12
C ASN A 206 -0.77 -15.78 -12.29
N LEU A 207 -1.11 -14.67 -11.60
CA LEU A 207 -2.38 -13.99 -11.84
C LEU A 207 -2.35 -13.25 -13.18
N GLY A 208 -3.30 -13.54 -14.04
CA GLY A 208 -3.55 -12.87 -15.31
C GLY A 208 -4.72 -11.90 -15.25
N ILE A 209 -4.68 -10.89 -16.11
CA ILE A 209 -5.77 -9.93 -16.32
C ILE A 209 -6.46 -10.32 -17.63
N GLY A 210 -7.73 -10.72 -17.55
CA GLY A 210 -8.57 -11.09 -18.66
C GLY A 210 -9.53 -9.98 -19.09
N LEU A 211 -10.74 -10.37 -19.51
CA LEU A 211 -11.80 -9.49 -19.97
C LEU A 211 -12.08 -8.34 -19.01
N ALA A 212 -12.13 -7.12 -19.52
CA ALA A 212 -12.65 -5.96 -18.79
C ALA A 212 -14.18 -6.02 -18.74
N LEU A 213 -14.77 -5.82 -17.56
CA LEU A 213 -16.21 -5.84 -17.35
C LEU A 213 -16.77 -4.42 -17.24
N GLY A 214 -17.54 -4.03 -18.25
CA GLY A 214 -18.17 -2.70 -18.30
C GLY A 214 -17.19 -1.55 -18.53
N ASN A 215 -17.65 -0.35 -18.19
CA ASN A 215 -16.86 0.89 -18.27
C ASN A 215 -16.07 1.12 -16.99
N GLU A 216 -15.16 2.10 -17.03
CA GLU A 216 -14.45 2.59 -15.85
C GLU A 216 -15.45 3.06 -14.78
N GLU A 217 -15.33 2.53 -13.56
CA GLU A 217 -16.08 2.95 -12.38
C GLU A 217 -15.31 4.02 -11.61
N LYS A 218 -16.05 4.81 -10.84
CA LYS A 218 -15.49 5.87 -10.01
C LYS A 218 -15.58 5.49 -8.55
N ILE A 219 -14.50 5.70 -7.81
CA ILE A 219 -14.42 5.47 -6.36
C ILE A 219 -14.62 6.79 -5.63
N ALA A 220 -15.44 6.79 -4.59
CA ALA A 220 -15.70 7.98 -3.77
C ALA A 220 -16.13 7.62 -2.34
N TRP A 221 -15.96 8.58 -1.43
CA TRP A 221 -16.54 8.49 -0.10
C TRP A 221 -18.06 8.65 -0.13
N ALA A 222 -18.73 7.90 0.75
CA ALA A 222 -20.18 7.96 0.87
C ALA A 222 -20.62 8.61 2.19
N PHE A 223 -21.73 9.36 2.10
CA PHE A 223 -22.35 10.12 3.19
C PHE A 223 -23.83 9.76 3.29
N PRO A 224 -24.47 9.94 4.46
CA PRO A 224 -25.92 9.87 4.56
C PRO A 224 -26.58 10.93 3.66
N LYS A 225 -27.71 10.59 3.04
CA LYS A 225 -28.46 11.54 2.20
C LYS A 225 -29.24 12.60 3.03
N THR A 226 -29.49 12.29 4.28
CA THR A 226 -30.28 13.13 5.21
C THR A 226 -29.34 13.70 6.26
N GLY A 227 -29.73 14.92 6.76
CA GLY A 227 -28.96 15.60 7.80
C GLY A 227 -28.17 16.81 7.28
N ASP A 228 -27.24 17.26 8.10
CA ASP A 228 -26.39 18.39 7.80
C ASP A 228 -25.37 18.03 6.71
N ARG A 229 -25.27 18.87 5.72
CA ARG A 229 -24.35 18.68 4.57
C ARG A 229 -22.95 19.21 4.81
N TRP A 230 -22.68 19.85 5.95
CA TRP A 230 -21.39 20.51 6.18
C TRP A 230 -20.20 19.57 5.93
N LEU A 231 -20.22 18.38 6.53
CA LEU A 231 -19.11 17.42 6.38
C LEU A 231 -18.94 16.94 4.93
N TYR A 232 -20.04 16.72 4.21
CA TYR A 232 -20.05 16.39 2.79
C TYR A 232 -19.42 17.52 1.94
N ASP A 233 -19.82 18.76 2.22
CA ASP A 233 -19.30 19.91 1.48
C ASP A 233 -17.80 20.13 1.78
N GLN A 234 -17.37 19.96 3.04
CA GLN A 234 -15.93 19.98 3.38
C GLN A 234 -15.14 18.88 2.68
N ALA A 235 -15.67 17.66 2.58
CA ALA A 235 -15.01 16.57 1.87
C ALA A 235 -14.86 16.88 0.37
N ASN A 236 -15.87 17.47 -0.27
CA ASN A 236 -15.77 17.88 -1.67
C ASN A 236 -14.72 18.98 -1.88
N LEU A 237 -14.63 19.96 -0.99
CA LEU A 237 -13.58 21.00 -1.03
C LEU A 237 -12.19 20.36 -0.85
N PHE A 238 -12.03 19.47 0.11
CA PHE A 238 -10.82 18.70 0.36
C PHE A 238 -10.37 17.93 -0.89
N PHE A 239 -11.24 17.11 -1.49
CA PHE A 239 -10.88 16.36 -2.70
C PHE A 239 -10.54 17.26 -3.88
N ALA A 240 -11.29 18.33 -4.10
CA ALA A 240 -10.98 19.29 -5.17
C ALA A 240 -9.60 19.93 -4.97
N ARG A 241 -9.23 20.26 -3.72
CA ARG A 241 -7.92 20.80 -3.39
C ARG A 241 -6.80 19.79 -3.60
N ILE A 242 -6.88 18.57 -3.00
CA ILE A 242 -5.82 17.57 -3.09
C ILE A 242 -5.64 16.98 -4.49
N GLN A 243 -6.67 17.04 -5.34
CA GLN A 243 -6.56 16.75 -6.77
C GLN A 243 -5.76 17.82 -7.49
N LYS A 244 -6.03 19.09 -7.20
CA LYS A 244 -5.40 20.25 -7.85
C LYS A 244 -3.94 20.40 -7.47
N ASP A 245 -3.59 20.25 -6.19
CA ASP A 245 -2.22 20.46 -5.67
C ASP A 245 -1.33 19.21 -5.84
N GLY A 246 -1.89 18.09 -6.29
CA GLY A 246 -1.16 16.84 -6.54
C GLY A 246 -1.01 15.93 -5.31
N THR A 247 -1.52 16.30 -4.15
CA THR A 247 -1.47 15.49 -2.92
C THR A 247 -2.12 14.12 -3.14
N LEU A 248 -3.31 14.10 -3.76
CA LEU A 248 -4.00 12.84 -4.07
C LEU A 248 -3.16 11.93 -4.99
N ARG A 249 -2.56 12.51 -6.05
CA ARG A 249 -1.68 11.76 -6.96
C ARG A 249 -0.50 11.15 -6.22
N ASN A 250 0.09 11.89 -5.28
CA ASN A 250 1.22 11.42 -4.49
C ASN A 250 0.83 10.29 -3.54
N LEU A 251 -0.37 10.39 -2.92
CA LEU A 251 -0.91 9.30 -2.11
C LEU A 251 -1.19 8.04 -2.94
N ILE A 252 -1.86 8.17 -4.08
CA ILE A 252 -2.11 7.05 -5.00
C ILE A 252 -0.79 6.42 -5.46
N ASP A 253 0.23 7.23 -5.79
CA ASP A 253 1.55 6.71 -6.16
C ASP A 253 2.24 5.97 -5.02
N ARG A 254 2.05 6.40 -3.77
CA ARG A 254 2.59 5.70 -2.60
C ARG A 254 2.09 4.26 -2.51
N TYR A 255 0.82 4.02 -2.80
CA TYR A 255 0.19 2.71 -2.69
C TYR A 255 0.30 1.86 -3.97
N TYR A 256 0.22 2.45 -5.16
CA TYR A 256 0.09 1.72 -6.44
C TYR A 256 1.16 2.03 -7.47
N GLY A 257 1.89 3.14 -7.34
CA GLY A 257 2.78 3.66 -8.40
C GLY A 257 3.93 2.74 -8.78
N HIS A 258 4.29 1.79 -7.93
CA HIS A 258 5.38 0.83 -8.13
C HIS A 258 4.92 -0.53 -8.67
N SER A 259 3.63 -0.84 -8.62
CA SER A 259 3.10 -2.20 -8.88
C SER A 259 3.16 -2.68 -10.35
N LYS A 260 3.49 -1.81 -11.31
CA LYS A 260 3.46 -2.12 -12.75
C LYS A 260 4.84 -2.34 -13.40
N ARG A 261 5.96 -2.36 -12.63
CA ARG A 261 7.32 -2.27 -13.20
C ARG A 261 8.14 -3.55 -13.23
N LEU A 262 7.82 -4.52 -12.38
CA LEU A 262 8.45 -5.84 -12.43
C LEU A 262 7.63 -6.78 -13.31
N ASP A 263 8.31 -7.61 -14.07
CA ASP A 263 7.63 -8.69 -14.79
C ASP A 263 7.48 -9.93 -13.90
N THR A 264 6.71 -10.90 -14.40
CA THR A 264 6.43 -12.16 -13.71
C THR A 264 7.70 -12.96 -13.41
N VAL A 265 8.69 -12.93 -14.29
CA VAL A 265 9.95 -13.69 -14.16
C VAL A 265 10.79 -13.10 -13.03
N ASP A 266 10.89 -11.77 -12.94
CA ASP A 266 11.61 -11.08 -11.88
C ASP A 266 11.05 -11.40 -10.50
N VAL A 267 9.73 -11.35 -10.36
CA VAL A 267 9.04 -11.64 -9.08
C VAL A 267 9.22 -13.11 -8.70
N THR A 268 9.04 -14.05 -9.63
CA THR A 268 9.21 -15.49 -9.37
C THR A 268 10.64 -15.81 -8.93
N THR A 269 11.62 -15.22 -9.59
CA THR A 269 13.04 -15.39 -9.24
C THR A 269 13.34 -14.81 -7.86
N PHE A 270 12.80 -13.64 -7.54
CA PHE A 270 12.92 -13.04 -6.22
C PHE A 270 12.35 -13.96 -5.13
N LEU A 271 11.10 -14.41 -5.27
CA LEU A 271 10.44 -15.31 -4.32
C LEU A 271 11.19 -16.64 -4.11
N LYS A 272 11.80 -17.17 -5.17
CA LYS A 272 12.69 -18.35 -5.04
C LYS A 272 13.92 -18.01 -4.20
N ARG A 273 14.58 -16.87 -4.46
CA ARG A 273 15.81 -16.47 -3.77
C ARG A 273 15.59 -16.03 -2.32
N THR A 274 14.40 -15.55 -1.96
CA THR A 274 14.06 -15.30 -0.54
C THR A 274 14.10 -16.57 0.29
N ARG A 275 13.79 -17.74 -0.30
CA ARG A 275 13.85 -19.04 0.39
C ARG A 275 15.25 -19.67 0.37
N THR A 276 16.08 -19.35 -0.60
CA THR A 276 17.36 -20.06 -0.83
C THR A 276 18.61 -19.24 -0.49
N LEU A 277 18.61 -17.93 -0.72
CA LEU A 277 19.78 -17.07 -0.53
C LEU A 277 19.62 -16.08 0.62
N LEU A 278 18.45 -15.46 0.78
CA LEU A 278 18.22 -14.48 1.85
C LEU A 278 18.54 -15.00 3.25
N PRO A 279 18.23 -16.27 3.62
CA PRO A 279 18.56 -16.80 4.95
C PRO A 279 20.05 -16.72 5.32
N LEU A 280 20.94 -16.71 4.33
CA LEU A 280 22.38 -16.59 4.55
C LEU A 280 22.82 -15.21 5.08
N TYR A 281 21.95 -14.18 4.90
CA TYR A 281 22.30 -12.78 5.15
C TYR A 281 21.36 -12.08 6.12
N ILE A 282 20.26 -12.69 6.55
CA ILE A 282 19.23 -12.08 7.43
C ILE A 282 19.85 -11.45 8.67
N ASP A 283 20.73 -12.17 9.36
CA ASP A 283 21.35 -11.67 10.59
C ASP A 283 22.25 -10.45 10.34
N LEU A 284 22.91 -10.39 9.19
CA LEU A 284 23.72 -9.24 8.80
C LEU A 284 22.86 -8.02 8.47
N PHE A 285 21.71 -8.21 7.80
CA PHE A 285 20.76 -7.13 7.57
C PHE A 285 20.12 -6.61 8.87
N LYS A 286 19.79 -7.50 9.81
CA LYS A 286 19.29 -7.12 11.14
C LYS A 286 20.35 -6.33 11.94
N GLN A 287 21.62 -6.75 11.93
CA GLN A 287 22.71 -5.98 12.52
C GLN A 287 22.86 -4.60 11.88
N ALA A 288 22.69 -4.50 10.56
CA ALA A 288 22.71 -3.22 9.87
C ALA A 288 21.53 -2.33 10.28
N GLN A 289 20.33 -2.89 10.47
CA GLN A 289 19.18 -2.16 11.02
C GLN A 289 19.49 -1.62 12.42
N GLU A 290 20.05 -2.41 13.31
CA GLU A 290 20.40 -1.98 14.67
C GLU A 290 21.36 -0.80 14.70
N LEU A 291 22.27 -0.73 13.72
CA LEU A 291 23.27 0.33 13.63
C LEU A 291 22.80 1.58 12.88
N THR A 292 21.80 1.45 11.98
CA THR A 292 21.42 2.53 11.06
C THR A 292 19.97 2.99 11.21
N GLY A 293 19.13 2.19 11.87
CA GLY A 293 17.69 2.43 11.98
C GLY A 293 16.92 2.15 10.69
N LEU A 294 17.58 1.69 9.61
CA LEU A 294 16.90 1.30 8.37
C LEU A 294 16.33 -0.12 8.52
N ASP A 295 15.08 -0.32 8.13
CA ASP A 295 14.43 -1.64 8.14
C ASP A 295 15.30 -2.68 7.40
N TRP A 296 15.56 -3.81 8.03
CA TRP A 296 16.39 -4.88 7.47
C TRP A 296 15.83 -5.43 6.16
N ARG A 297 14.50 -5.45 6.01
CA ARG A 297 13.81 -5.90 4.79
C ARG A 297 14.04 -4.92 3.64
N LEU A 298 14.08 -3.61 3.94
CA LEU A 298 14.45 -2.59 2.97
C LEU A 298 15.91 -2.77 2.53
N LEU A 299 16.84 -2.98 3.47
CA LEU A 299 18.24 -3.24 3.16
C LEU A 299 18.42 -4.51 2.31
N ALA A 300 17.68 -5.58 2.63
CA ALA A 300 17.66 -6.80 1.85
C ALA A 300 17.10 -6.58 0.42
N ALA A 301 16.03 -5.79 0.28
CA ALA A 301 15.47 -5.44 -1.03
C ALA A 301 16.46 -4.64 -1.89
N ILE A 302 17.19 -3.69 -1.30
CA ILE A 302 18.25 -2.92 -1.97
C ILE A 302 19.35 -3.85 -2.43
N SER A 303 19.86 -4.69 -1.54
CA SER A 303 20.91 -5.66 -1.86
C SER A 303 20.50 -6.63 -2.97
N TYR A 304 19.22 -7.07 -2.96
CA TYR A 304 18.71 -7.89 -4.06
C TYR A 304 18.70 -7.13 -5.39
N ARG A 305 18.26 -5.88 -5.39
CA ARG A 305 18.25 -5.07 -6.61
C ARG A 305 19.65 -4.77 -7.15
N GLU A 306 20.65 -4.69 -6.28
CA GLU A 306 22.05 -4.46 -6.62
C GLU A 306 22.74 -5.71 -7.17
N SER A 307 22.69 -6.81 -6.44
CA SER A 307 23.50 -8.00 -6.72
C SER A 307 22.69 -9.29 -6.87
N HIS A 308 21.37 -9.25 -6.70
CA HIS A 308 20.54 -10.45 -6.54
C HIS A 308 21.01 -11.37 -5.39
N TRP A 309 21.62 -10.78 -4.34
CA TRP A 309 22.28 -11.47 -3.21
C TRP A 309 23.48 -12.35 -3.63
N ASP A 310 24.13 -12.05 -4.74
CA ASP A 310 25.40 -12.66 -5.12
C ASP A 310 26.55 -11.83 -4.54
N LYS A 311 27.22 -12.37 -3.51
CA LYS A 311 28.33 -11.69 -2.82
C LYS A 311 29.56 -11.45 -3.70
N LEU A 312 29.72 -12.21 -4.79
CA LEU A 312 30.85 -12.10 -5.72
C LEU A 312 30.52 -11.19 -6.92
N ASN A 313 29.31 -10.62 -6.98
CA ASN A 313 28.91 -9.79 -8.10
C ASN A 313 29.89 -8.62 -8.29
N THR A 314 30.33 -8.45 -9.52
CA THR A 314 31.29 -7.40 -9.93
C THR A 314 30.81 -6.84 -11.28
N SER A 315 30.59 -5.53 -11.34
CA SER A 315 30.26 -4.86 -12.59
C SER A 315 31.49 -4.58 -13.45
N PRO A 316 31.33 -4.30 -14.76
CA PRO A 316 32.41 -3.86 -15.62
C PRO A 316 33.14 -2.60 -15.13
N THR A 317 32.48 -1.78 -14.31
CA THR A 317 33.01 -0.56 -13.72
C THR A 317 33.62 -0.77 -12.33
N ASN A 318 33.93 -2.03 -11.96
CA ASN A 318 34.53 -2.41 -10.67
C ASN A 318 33.66 -2.06 -9.43
N VAL A 319 32.33 -2.01 -9.57
CA VAL A 319 31.40 -1.96 -8.44
C VAL A 319 31.21 -3.38 -7.93
N ARG A 320 31.27 -3.64 -6.61
CA ARG A 320 31.39 -5.01 -6.07
C ARG A 320 30.54 -5.28 -4.84
N GLY A 321 30.22 -6.56 -4.66
CA GLY A 321 29.62 -7.15 -3.47
C GLY A 321 28.12 -6.99 -3.39
N LEU A 322 27.55 -7.39 -2.26
CA LEU A 322 26.10 -7.43 -2.05
C LEU A 322 25.39 -6.09 -2.24
N MET A 323 26.05 -4.98 -1.88
CA MET A 323 25.52 -3.62 -2.01
C MET A 323 26.16 -2.84 -3.15
N MET A 324 26.95 -3.49 -4.01
CA MET A 324 27.58 -2.91 -5.21
C MET A 324 28.25 -1.55 -4.93
N LEU A 325 29.20 -1.54 -3.98
CA LEU A 325 29.91 -0.32 -3.61
C LEU A 325 31.00 0.02 -4.63
N THR A 326 31.11 1.28 -5.00
CA THR A 326 32.28 1.80 -5.72
C THR A 326 33.50 1.82 -4.80
N GLU A 327 34.69 1.88 -5.37
CA GLU A 327 35.93 1.99 -4.59
C GLU A 327 35.97 3.25 -3.74
N SER A 328 35.62 4.40 -4.34
CA SER A 328 35.58 5.67 -3.63
C SER A 328 34.55 5.70 -2.50
N THR A 329 33.41 5.04 -2.67
CA THR A 329 32.41 4.91 -1.59
C THR A 329 32.92 3.99 -0.50
N ALA A 330 33.57 2.89 -0.85
CA ALA A 330 34.17 1.97 0.12
C ALA A 330 35.25 2.67 0.97
N ASP A 331 36.15 3.43 0.34
CA ASP A 331 37.19 4.21 1.03
C ASP A 331 36.57 5.24 1.99
N LEU A 332 35.55 5.99 1.52
CA LEU A 332 34.80 6.96 2.35
C LEU A 332 34.21 6.33 3.62
N LEU A 333 33.78 5.07 3.54
CA LEU A 333 33.08 4.35 4.61
C LEU A 333 34.00 3.44 5.43
N GLY A 334 35.29 3.35 5.08
CA GLY A 334 36.25 2.45 5.72
C GLY A 334 35.99 0.96 5.44
N VAL A 335 35.39 0.65 4.28
CA VAL A 335 35.17 -0.73 3.82
C VAL A 335 36.43 -1.22 3.13
N THR A 336 37.14 -2.18 3.73
CA THR A 336 38.42 -2.73 3.22
C THR A 336 38.22 -3.88 2.24
N ASP A 337 37.12 -4.64 2.39
CA ASP A 337 36.76 -5.71 1.47
C ASP A 337 35.26 -5.58 1.08
N ARG A 338 35.01 -5.16 -0.15
CA ARG A 338 33.65 -5.00 -0.72
C ARG A 338 32.95 -6.33 -1.00
N LEU A 339 33.71 -7.45 -1.08
CA LEU A 339 33.15 -8.80 -1.28
C LEU A 339 32.83 -9.51 0.04
N ASP A 340 33.29 -8.98 1.18
CA ASP A 340 32.86 -9.44 2.49
C ASP A 340 31.40 -9.02 2.73
N PRO A 341 30.47 -9.97 2.94
CA PRO A 341 29.04 -9.66 3.08
C PRO A 341 28.75 -8.65 4.18
N ARG A 342 29.39 -8.77 5.33
CA ARG A 342 29.18 -7.89 6.48
C ARG A 342 29.61 -6.47 6.18
N GLN A 343 30.83 -6.29 5.66
CA GLN A 343 31.34 -4.97 5.32
C GLN A 343 30.52 -4.32 4.20
N SER A 344 30.13 -5.09 3.19
CA SER A 344 29.32 -4.61 2.07
C SER A 344 27.94 -4.11 2.56
N ILE A 345 27.22 -4.91 3.37
CA ILE A 345 25.89 -4.57 3.88
C ILE A 345 25.97 -3.35 4.80
N LEU A 346 26.89 -3.33 5.77
CA LEU A 346 27.04 -2.21 6.70
C LEU A 346 27.48 -0.92 5.99
N GLY A 347 28.41 -1.03 5.04
CA GLY A 347 28.87 0.10 4.23
C GLY A 347 27.72 0.68 3.42
N GLY A 348 26.97 -0.15 2.68
CA GLY A 348 25.81 0.28 1.90
C GLY A 348 24.74 0.93 2.76
N ALA A 349 24.43 0.33 3.92
CA ALA A 349 23.42 0.89 4.85
C ALA A 349 23.84 2.28 5.38
N ARG A 350 25.09 2.44 5.78
CA ARG A 350 25.66 3.75 6.21
C ARG A 350 25.62 4.77 5.10
N TYR A 351 25.94 4.38 3.86
CA TYR A 351 25.88 5.29 2.72
C TYR A 351 24.47 5.81 2.47
N ILE A 352 23.46 4.94 2.59
CA ILE A 352 22.06 5.35 2.44
C ILE A 352 21.67 6.37 3.53
N VAL A 353 22.08 6.16 4.80
CA VAL A 353 21.84 7.14 5.88
C VAL A 353 22.50 8.48 5.56
N MET A 354 23.77 8.47 5.12
CA MET A 354 24.47 9.71 4.72
C MET A 354 23.71 10.45 3.62
N LEU A 355 23.21 9.75 2.60
CA LEU A 355 22.42 10.35 1.53
C LEU A 355 21.08 10.89 2.06
N LYS A 356 20.40 10.18 2.97
CA LYS A 356 19.17 10.68 3.62
C LYS A 356 19.41 11.96 4.42
N ASP A 357 20.54 12.05 5.11
CA ASP A 357 20.90 13.23 5.92
C ASP A 357 21.25 14.44 5.04
N THR A 358 21.72 14.19 3.82
CA THR A 358 22.00 15.26 2.83
C THR A 358 20.73 15.84 2.22
N ILE A 359 19.64 15.05 2.12
CA ILE A 359 18.35 15.51 1.60
C ILE A 359 17.67 16.41 2.64
N PRO A 360 17.08 17.56 2.24
CA PRO A 360 16.45 18.48 3.17
C PRO A 360 15.43 17.82 4.09
N LYS A 361 15.49 18.13 5.39
CA LYS A 361 14.61 17.55 6.43
C LYS A 361 13.11 17.81 6.20
N ARG A 362 12.75 18.83 5.41
CA ARG A 362 11.37 19.11 5.01
C ARG A 362 10.77 18.06 4.07
N VAL A 363 11.61 17.26 3.38
CA VAL A 363 11.15 16.13 2.57
C VAL A 363 10.64 15.06 3.52
N PRO A 364 9.33 14.71 3.51
CA PRO A 364 8.77 13.74 4.44
C PRO A 364 9.19 12.30 4.10
N GLU A 365 9.05 11.39 5.06
CA GLU A 365 9.07 9.96 4.75
C GLU A 365 7.73 9.53 4.10
N PRO A 366 7.75 8.54 3.21
CA PRO A 366 8.91 7.78 2.73
C PRO A 366 9.65 8.44 1.56
N ASP A 367 9.23 9.61 1.08
CA ASP A 367 9.80 10.28 -0.11
C ASP A 367 11.30 10.54 0.05
N ARG A 368 11.76 10.91 1.25
CA ARG A 368 13.19 11.12 1.55
C ARG A 368 14.00 9.84 1.37
N THR A 369 13.47 8.70 1.82
CA THR A 369 14.11 7.39 1.60
C THR A 369 14.19 7.07 0.10
N TRP A 370 13.11 7.27 -0.67
CA TRP A 370 13.13 6.99 -2.11
C TRP A 370 14.08 7.91 -2.88
N MET A 371 14.17 9.17 -2.50
CA MET A 371 15.15 10.12 -3.07
C MET A 371 16.59 9.72 -2.70
N ALA A 372 16.84 9.26 -1.47
CA ALA A 372 18.17 8.77 -1.08
C ALA A 372 18.58 7.54 -1.91
N LEU A 373 17.66 6.62 -2.19
CA LEU A 373 17.92 5.48 -3.07
C LEU A 373 18.16 5.91 -4.52
N ALA A 374 17.44 6.93 -5.03
CA ALA A 374 17.74 7.49 -6.33
C ALA A 374 19.15 8.10 -6.36
N ALA A 375 19.53 8.85 -5.32
CA ALA A 375 20.89 9.40 -5.18
C ALA A 375 21.95 8.33 -5.05
N TYR A 376 21.65 7.20 -4.40
CA TYR A 376 22.54 6.03 -4.34
C TYR A 376 22.91 5.51 -5.74
N ASN A 377 21.92 5.50 -6.65
CA ASN A 377 22.08 4.98 -8.01
C ASN A 377 22.70 5.99 -8.99
N ILE A 378 22.27 7.26 -8.96
CA ILE A 378 22.66 8.27 -9.96
C ILE A 378 23.59 9.36 -9.42
N GLY A 379 23.79 9.39 -8.10
CA GLY A 379 24.51 10.45 -7.41
C GLY A 379 23.61 11.61 -6.97
N TYR A 380 23.92 12.16 -5.79
CA TYR A 380 23.14 13.25 -5.17
C TYR A 380 23.05 14.50 -6.05
N ALA A 381 24.12 14.83 -6.77
CA ALA A 381 24.16 16.00 -7.63
C ALA A 381 23.07 15.97 -8.72
N HIS A 382 22.88 14.83 -9.39
CA HIS A 382 21.84 14.67 -10.40
C HIS A 382 20.42 14.55 -9.81
N LEU A 383 20.28 14.06 -8.58
CA LEU A 383 19.01 14.13 -7.86
C LEU A 383 18.61 15.60 -7.62
N GLU A 384 19.55 16.46 -7.19
CA GLU A 384 19.27 17.90 -7.01
C GLU A 384 18.93 18.59 -8.34
N ASP A 385 19.60 18.27 -9.44
CA ASP A 385 19.20 18.74 -10.77
C ASP A 385 17.75 18.33 -11.11
N ALA A 386 17.36 17.11 -10.79
CA ALA A 386 15.98 16.64 -10.99
C ALA A 386 14.98 17.42 -10.10
N ARG A 387 15.34 17.71 -8.85
CA ARG A 387 14.49 18.51 -7.93
C ARG A 387 14.36 19.96 -8.42
N VAL A 388 15.43 20.57 -8.90
CA VAL A 388 15.39 21.90 -9.52
C VAL A 388 14.52 21.90 -10.78
N LEU A 389 14.63 20.87 -11.61
CA LEU A 389 13.80 20.72 -12.82
C LEU A 389 12.33 20.54 -12.46
N ALA A 390 12.01 19.71 -11.44
CA ALA A 390 10.66 19.55 -10.94
C ALA A 390 10.05 20.89 -10.51
N GLN A 391 10.79 21.70 -9.76
CA GLN A 391 10.35 23.05 -9.35
C GLN A 391 10.10 23.98 -10.56
N ARG A 392 10.99 23.97 -11.56
CA ARG A 392 10.81 24.75 -12.79
C ARG A 392 9.56 24.35 -13.57
N MET A 393 9.23 23.05 -13.53
CA MET A 393 8.03 22.48 -14.16
C MET A 393 6.76 22.63 -13.29
N LYS A 394 6.82 23.36 -12.17
CA LYS A 394 5.72 23.54 -11.20
C LYS A 394 5.22 22.22 -10.59
N LEU A 395 6.11 21.25 -10.45
CA LEU A 395 5.92 20.01 -9.72
C LEU A 395 6.50 20.15 -8.31
N ASN A 396 6.11 19.26 -7.39
CA ASN A 396 6.64 19.28 -6.03
C ASN A 396 8.06 18.65 -5.97
N PRO A 397 9.14 19.41 -5.72
CA PRO A 397 10.50 18.91 -5.66
C PRO A 397 10.76 18.03 -4.42
N ASP A 398 9.86 18.03 -3.45
CA ASP A 398 9.95 17.27 -2.21
C ASP A 398 9.07 16.01 -2.24
N SER A 399 8.43 15.69 -3.39
CA SER A 399 7.65 14.47 -3.61
C SER A 399 8.35 13.53 -4.60
N TRP A 400 8.57 12.26 -4.20
CA TRP A 400 9.12 11.24 -5.09
C TRP A 400 8.26 11.01 -6.33
N ALA A 401 6.93 11.02 -6.18
CA ALA A 401 5.99 10.85 -7.29
C ALA A 401 6.15 11.91 -8.39
N ASP A 402 6.63 13.08 -8.06
CA ASP A 402 6.90 14.16 -9.01
C ASP A 402 8.36 14.15 -9.50
N VAL A 403 9.34 13.95 -8.62
CA VAL A 403 10.76 13.90 -8.99
C VAL A 403 11.04 12.74 -9.94
N LYS A 404 10.44 11.57 -9.75
CA LYS A 404 10.62 10.42 -10.67
C LYS A 404 10.09 10.66 -12.10
N LYS A 405 9.21 11.64 -12.32
CA LYS A 405 8.72 12.01 -13.66
C LYS A 405 9.73 12.82 -14.43
N VAL A 406 10.51 13.63 -13.72
CA VAL A 406 11.51 14.53 -14.33
C VAL A 406 12.90 13.90 -14.42
N LEU A 407 13.23 12.93 -13.57
CA LEU A 407 14.51 12.22 -13.64
C LEU A 407 14.83 11.71 -15.06
N PRO A 408 13.92 11.04 -15.80
CA PRO A 408 14.22 10.60 -17.16
C PRO A 408 14.52 11.75 -18.14
N LEU A 409 14.11 12.98 -17.84
CA LEU A 409 14.38 14.14 -18.70
C LEU A 409 15.83 14.59 -18.64
N LEU A 410 16.61 14.16 -17.63
CA LEU A 410 18.04 14.49 -17.50
C LEU A 410 18.92 13.90 -18.63
N ASN A 411 18.38 13.05 -19.49
CA ASN A 411 19.06 12.55 -20.68
C ASN A 411 18.78 13.38 -21.96
N LYS A 412 17.86 14.35 -21.87
CA LYS A 412 17.47 15.20 -23.01
C LYS A 412 18.20 16.52 -22.97
N VAL A 413 18.81 16.90 -24.11
CA VAL A 413 19.65 18.09 -24.23
C VAL A 413 18.93 19.38 -23.84
N GLU A 414 17.66 19.49 -24.18
CA GLU A 414 16.79 20.64 -23.88
C GLU A 414 16.66 20.92 -22.38
N TYR A 415 16.83 19.89 -21.52
CA TYR A 415 16.76 20.02 -20.07
C TYR A 415 18.15 20.07 -19.44
N TYR A 416 19.01 19.04 -19.69
CA TYR A 416 20.28 18.95 -18.99
C TYR A 416 21.25 20.09 -19.30
N SER A 417 21.19 20.72 -20.50
CA SER A 417 22.03 21.85 -20.85
C SER A 417 21.79 23.11 -19.97
N THR A 418 20.64 23.16 -19.29
CA THR A 418 20.25 24.25 -18.40
C THR A 418 20.46 23.93 -16.92
N LEU A 419 20.94 22.72 -16.60
CA LEU A 419 21.16 22.24 -15.25
C LEU A 419 22.64 22.27 -14.87
N LYS A 420 22.89 22.23 -13.55
CA LYS A 420 24.24 22.46 -13.02
C LYS A 420 25.20 21.28 -13.33
N TYR A 421 24.67 20.05 -13.27
CA TYR A 421 25.51 18.85 -13.37
C TYR A 421 25.38 18.14 -14.73
N GLY A 422 24.50 18.62 -15.61
CA GLY A 422 24.43 18.20 -16.99
C GLY A 422 23.77 16.83 -17.22
N PHE A 423 24.26 16.11 -18.22
CA PHE A 423 23.68 14.85 -18.68
C PHE A 423 23.72 13.73 -17.61
N ALA A 424 22.57 13.03 -17.44
CA ALA A 424 22.49 11.83 -16.66
C ALA A 424 21.47 10.81 -17.22
N ARG A 425 21.68 9.53 -16.97
CA ARG A 425 20.73 8.44 -17.34
C ARG A 425 19.60 8.35 -16.31
N GLY A 426 18.82 9.40 -16.18
CA GLY A 426 17.81 9.57 -15.13
C GLY A 426 16.64 8.57 -15.12
N GLY A 427 16.48 7.74 -16.16
CA GLY A 427 15.51 6.65 -16.15
C GLY A 427 15.92 5.47 -15.26
N ALA A 428 17.22 5.21 -15.12
CA ALA A 428 17.74 4.09 -14.33
C ALA A 428 17.39 4.19 -12.84
N PRO A 429 17.59 5.33 -12.13
CA PRO A 429 17.22 5.46 -10.72
C PRO A 429 15.72 5.30 -10.47
N VAL A 430 14.87 5.67 -11.42
CA VAL A 430 13.43 5.45 -11.28
C VAL A 430 13.12 3.95 -11.28
N VAL A 431 13.65 3.18 -12.23
CA VAL A 431 13.48 1.73 -12.26
C VAL A 431 14.08 1.08 -11.01
N PHE A 432 15.23 1.55 -10.56
CA PHE A 432 15.91 1.08 -9.37
C PHE A 432 15.02 1.21 -8.11
N VAL A 433 14.54 2.42 -7.85
CA VAL A 433 13.71 2.70 -6.66
C VAL A 433 12.37 1.96 -6.71
N GLU A 434 11.68 1.98 -7.85
CA GLU A 434 10.37 1.30 -7.96
C GLU A 434 10.49 -0.22 -7.81
N SER A 435 11.59 -0.82 -8.30
CA SER A 435 11.86 -2.25 -8.08
C SER A 435 12.11 -2.56 -6.60
N ILE A 436 12.90 -1.72 -5.91
CA ILE A 436 13.16 -1.88 -4.46
C ILE A 436 11.87 -1.76 -3.66
N ARG A 437 11.01 -0.80 -3.97
CA ARG A 437 9.70 -0.64 -3.32
C ARG A 437 8.87 -1.92 -3.43
N THR A 438 8.87 -2.55 -4.61
CA THR A 438 8.15 -3.80 -4.84
C THR A 438 8.77 -4.96 -4.03
N TYR A 439 10.10 -5.15 -4.10
CA TYR A 439 10.78 -6.20 -3.32
C TYR A 439 10.63 -6.01 -1.82
N HIS A 440 10.73 -4.78 -1.34
CA HIS A 440 10.51 -4.44 0.08
C HIS A 440 9.11 -4.84 0.52
N ARG A 441 8.07 -4.49 -0.23
CA ARG A 441 6.67 -4.85 0.07
C ARG A 441 6.45 -6.36 0.07
N ILE A 442 7.11 -7.11 -0.82
CA ILE A 442 7.08 -8.57 -0.81
C ILE A 442 7.71 -9.10 0.49
N LEU A 443 8.87 -8.58 0.89
CA LEU A 443 9.51 -8.98 2.15
C LEU A 443 8.67 -8.61 3.37
N GLU A 444 8.00 -7.46 3.39
CA GLU A 444 7.09 -7.07 4.48
C GLU A 444 5.93 -8.06 4.67
N LYS A 445 5.45 -8.68 3.58
CA LYS A 445 4.38 -9.69 3.64
C LYS A 445 4.87 -11.02 4.21
N TYR A 446 6.09 -11.46 3.86
CA TYR A 446 6.57 -12.81 4.17
C TYR A 446 7.56 -12.87 5.34
N GLU A 447 8.18 -11.76 5.70
CA GLU A 447 9.25 -11.70 6.69
C GLU A 447 8.84 -10.76 7.85
N PRO A 448 8.95 -11.21 9.11
CA PRO A 448 8.58 -10.38 10.25
C PRO A 448 9.52 -9.19 10.43
N PRO A 449 9.03 -8.07 10.99
CA PRO A 449 9.88 -6.96 11.37
C PRO A 449 10.89 -7.39 12.45
N HIS A 450 12.04 -6.75 12.48
CA HIS A 450 13.02 -6.95 13.53
C HIS A 450 12.91 -5.86 14.59
N SER A 451 12.57 -6.27 15.82
CA SER A 451 12.67 -5.42 16.98
C SER A 451 13.98 -5.75 17.69
N PRO A 452 14.90 -4.78 17.87
CA PRO A 452 16.13 -5.01 18.62
C PRO A 452 15.79 -5.53 20.01
N VAL A 453 16.39 -6.65 20.39
CA VAL A 453 16.30 -7.13 21.77
C VAL A 453 17.12 -6.14 22.59
N LEU A 454 16.45 -5.24 23.31
CA LEU A 454 17.13 -4.44 24.34
C LEU A 454 17.83 -5.44 25.26
N PRO A 455 19.17 -5.30 25.49
CA PRO A 455 19.84 -6.15 26.44
C PRO A 455 19.07 -6.04 27.74
N SER A 456 18.66 -7.19 28.31
CA SER A 456 17.97 -7.24 29.58
C SER A 456 18.84 -6.47 30.60
N PHE A 457 18.39 -5.28 30.99
CA PHE A 457 19.10 -4.46 31.95
C PHE A 457 18.96 -5.18 33.29
N ASN A 458 19.96 -5.99 33.61
CA ASN A 458 19.97 -6.74 34.84
C ASN A 458 20.37 -5.77 35.97
N LEU A 459 19.37 -5.11 36.59
CA LEU A 459 19.52 -4.19 37.72
C LEU A 459 20.40 -4.78 38.82
N ALA A 460 20.36 -6.10 39.03
CA ALA A 460 21.21 -6.79 40.00
C ALA A 460 22.71 -6.71 39.66
N LYS A 461 23.10 -6.77 38.38
CA LYS A 461 24.50 -6.60 37.95
C LYS A 461 24.97 -5.14 38.03
N ALA A 462 24.10 -4.17 37.77
CA ALA A 462 24.43 -2.76 37.85
C ALA A 462 24.72 -2.33 39.31
N PHE A 463 23.96 -2.86 40.27
CA PHE A 463 24.19 -2.61 41.70
C PHE A 463 25.43 -3.31 42.28
N THR A 464 25.83 -4.46 41.68
CA THR A 464 27.04 -5.18 42.13
C THR A 464 28.33 -4.50 41.65
N GLN A 465 28.30 -3.85 40.48
CA GLN A 465 29.45 -3.07 39.99
C GLN A 465 29.60 -1.71 40.63
N ALA A 466 28.52 -1.08 41.09
CA ALA A 466 28.57 0.18 41.84
C ALA A 466 29.14 0.02 43.27
N ASN A 467 29.05 -1.17 43.86
CA ASN A 467 29.59 -1.46 45.23
C ASN A 467 31.03 -1.95 45.24
N LEU A 468 31.70 -2.06 44.07
CA LEU A 468 33.11 -2.46 43.94
C LEU A 468 34.06 -1.26 43.71
N VAL A 469 33.54 -0.03 43.77
CA VAL A 469 34.29 1.24 43.58
C VAL A 469 34.11 2.15 44.82
N GLN A 470 33.97 1.56 46.00
CA GLN A 470 34.14 2.28 47.30
C GLN A 470 35.31 1.68 48.06
#